data_f64c07a5e39aab2554887ec2f0935231
#
_entry.id   f64c07a5e39aab2554887ec2f0935231
#
_cell.length_a   1.000
_cell.length_b   1.000
_cell.length_c   1.000
_cell.angle_alpha   90.00
_cell.angle_beta   90.00
_cell.angle_gamma   90.00
#
_symmetry.space_group_name_H-M   'P 1'
#
loop_
_entity.id
_entity.type
_entity.pdbx_description
1 polymer ?
#
loop_
_entity_poly.entity_id
_entity_poly.type
_entity_poly.pdbx_seq_one_letter_code
_entity_poly.pdbx_strand_id
1 'polypeptide(L)'
;IMQRGIVLNEGNRRVILDDGDGSEVYRRKPYTIRTLDPAQEKVDFWMVNDIHARDSVFQLLIKEAPEAQPDFVCLNGDLASQTETEQTLWDACLGSASKILTPAGIPLAVTRGNHENRGAYAQHWLDYFPTPTGETYYTFRRGPAFFIVLDGCEDKPDNDPRYYGMGDWNEYRRQQAEWLKGVVNSDEFRAAPVRIVLMHMIPGKEDSWYGEQQIRRLFVPELAGKGIDLMLCGHYHRYHWIDDGSRGVDFPILVNSNNDCLRVSADAKGIDLKVVNTAGAVIKQHRIDKKNK
;
A
#
# COMPACT_ATOMS: atom_id res chain seq x y z
N ILE A 1 3.89 20.88 -7.39
CA ILE A 1 3.60 21.94 -6.41
C ILE A 1 4.82 22.84 -6.41
N MET A 2 4.67 24.06 -6.93
CA MET A 2 5.73 25.06 -6.82
C MET A 2 5.73 25.55 -5.37
N GLN A 3 6.78 25.27 -4.63
CA GLN A 3 7.05 25.95 -3.38
C GLN A 3 7.48 27.38 -3.74
N ARG A 4 6.56 28.31 -3.65
CA ARG A 4 6.86 29.74 -3.78
C ARG A 4 7.24 30.22 -2.40
N GLY A 5 8.36 30.93 -2.29
CA GLY A 5 8.69 31.69 -1.10
C GLY A 5 7.50 32.59 -0.73
N ILE A 6 7.23 32.70 0.56
CA ILE A 6 6.16 33.57 1.06
C ILE A 6 6.57 35.01 0.80
N VAL A 7 5.85 35.68 -0.09
CA VAL A 7 6.00 37.12 -0.36
C VAL A 7 4.94 37.85 0.44
N LEU A 8 5.36 38.59 1.44
CA LEU A 8 4.50 39.55 2.15
C LEU A 8 4.68 40.96 1.56
N ASN A 9 3.59 41.61 1.26
CA ASN A 9 3.59 43.02 0.94
C ASN A 9 3.29 43.82 2.21
N GLU A 10 4.31 44.41 2.78
CA GLU A 10 4.16 45.37 3.89
C GLU A 10 4.31 46.80 3.34
N GLY A 11 3.17 47.44 3.09
CA GLY A 11 3.16 48.80 2.48
C GLY A 11 3.81 48.79 1.09
N ASN A 12 4.83 49.64 0.88
CA ASN A 12 5.60 49.68 -0.37
C ASN A 12 6.81 48.77 -0.40
N ARG A 13 6.96 47.88 0.59
CA ARG A 13 8.07 46.93 0.64
C ARG A 13 7.58 45.53 0.31
N ARG A 14 8.28 44.91 -0.62
CA ARG A 14 8.17 43.47 -0.89
C ARG A 14 9.15 42.75 0.02
N VAL A 15 8.65 42.00 1.00
CA VAL A 15 9.48 41.15 1.87
C VAL A 15 9.38 39.73 1.37
N ILE A 16 10.51 39.16 0.97
CA ILE A 16 10.64 37.74 0.66
C ILE A 16 11.10 37.08 1.95
N LEU A 17 10.24 36.30 2.59
CA LEU A 17 10.55 35.62 3.85
C LEU A 17 11.38 34.36 3.64
N ASP A 18 11.36 33.81 2.43
CA ASP A 18 12.18 32.69 2.03
C ASP A 18 12.58 32.87 0.57
N ASP A 19 13.83 33.18 0.33
CA ASP A 19 14.45 33.22 -1.00
C ASP A 19 15.10 31.89 -1.36
N GLY A 20 14.89 30.86 -0.51
CA GLY A 20 15.45 29.53 -0.68
C GLY A 20 15.32 29.09 -2.12
N ASP A 21 16.41 28.91 -2.77
CA ASP A 21 16.71 28.29 -4.07
C ASP A 21 15.61 28.31 -5.15
N GLY A 22 14.77 29.33 -5.17
CA GLY A 22 13.74 29.51 -6.21
C GLY A 22 14.32 29.40 -7.62
N SER A 23 15.57 29.79 -7.80
CA SER A 23 16.31 29.63 -9.05
C SER A 23 16.59 28.16 -9.39
N GLU A 24 16.83 27.31 -8.40
CA GLU A 24 17.02 25.87 -8.60
C GLU A 24 15.71 25.17 -8.96
N VAL A 25 14.60 25.53 -8.32
CA VAL A 25 13.27 24.99 -8.66
C VAL A 25 12.92 25.30 -10.12
N TYR A 26 13.21 26.51 -10.61
CA TYR A 26 12.98 26.88 -12.00
C TYR A 26 13.92 26.18 -12.99
N ARG A 27 15.09 25.75 -12.55
CA ARG A 27 16.07 25.02 -13.38
C ARG A 27 15.82 23.51 -13.42
N ARG A 28 15.07 22.97 -12.46
CA ARG A 28 14.74 21.54 -12.43
C ARG A 28 13.78 21.21 -13.58
N LYS A 29 14.02 20.05 -14.18
CA LYS A 29 13.06 19.48 -15.12
C LYS A 29 11.72 19.29 -14.39
N PRO A 30 10.59 19.75 -14.96
CA PRO A 30 9.30 19.55 -14.33
C PRO A 30 9.02 18.07 -14.09
N TYR A 31 8.42 17.76 -12.95
CA TYR A 31 7.87 16.43 -12.73
C TYR A 31 6.69 16.22 -13.66
N THR A 32 6.61 15.03 -14.23
CA THR A 32 5.48 14.60 -15.06
C THR A 32 4.64 13.61 -14.28
N ILE A 33 3.34 13.72 -14.42
CA ILE A 33 2.38 12.74 -13.91
C ILE A 33 1.59 12.20 -15.08
N ARG A 34 1.28 10.91 -15.07
CA ARG A 34 0.36 10.31 -16.01
C ARG A 34 -1.03 10.31 -15.41
N THR A 35 -1.98 10.95 -16.08
CA THR A 35 -3.40 10.90 -15.69
C THR A 35 -3.96 9.51 -15.89
N LEU A 36 -5.05 9.20 -15.17
CA LEU A 36 -5.77 7.95 -15.37
C LEU A 36 -6.38 7.92 -16.77
N ASP A 37 -6.19 6.80 -17.46
CA ASP A 37 -6.85 6.51 -18.73
C ASP A 37 -8.03 5.56 -18.49
N PRO A 38 -9.28 6.01 -18.70
CA PRO A 38 -10.45 5.15 -18.53
C PRO A 38 -10.49 3.95 -19.48
N ALA A 39 -9.78 4.03 -20.60
CA ALA A 39 -9.67 2.96 -21.61
C ALA A 39 -8.50 2.00 -21.36
N GLN A 40 -7.76 2.18 -20.26
CA GLN A 40 -6.65 1.30 -19.94
C GLN A 40 -7.13 -0.14 -19.71
N GLU A 41 -6.66 -1.06 -20.57
CA GLU A 41 -7.07 -2.48 -20.54
C GLU A 41 -6.18 -3.37 -19.67
N LYS A 42 -5.08 -2.84 -19.20
CA LYS A 42 -4.07 -3.55 -18.40
C LYS A 42 -3.54 -2.66 -17.30
N VAL A 43 -3.23 -3.23 -16.14
CA VAL A 43 -2.51 -2.54 -15.06
C VAL A 43 -1.23 -3.31 -14.72
N ASP A 44 -0.11 -2.59 -14.64
CA ASP A 44 1.17 -3.12 -14.19
C ASP A 44 1.55 -2.38 -12.89
N PHE A 45 1.75 -3.11 -11.80
CA PHE A 45 2.17 -2.49 -10.53
C PHE A 45 3.17 -3.35 -9.78
N TRP A 46 3.94 -2.70 -8.91
CA TRP A 46 4.90 -3.37 -8.07
C TRP A 46 4.49 -3.26 -6.61
N MET A 47 4.84 -4.23 -5.78
CA MET A 47 4.60 -4.21 -4.34
C MET A 47 5.86 -4.60 -3.58
N VAL A 48 6.18 -3.82 -2.55
CA VAL A 48 7.20 -4.09 -1.54
C VAL A 48 6.57 -3.92 -0.16
N ASN A 49 7.11 -4.61 0.84
CA ASN A 49 6.55 -4.65 2.20
C ASN A 49 7.65 -4.92 3.21
N ASP A 50 7.37 -4.69 4.50
CA ASP A 50 8.25 -5.06 5.62
C ASP A 50 9.69 -4.52 5.44
N ILE A 51 9.79 -3.27 5.03
CA ILE A 51 11.08 -2.60 4.81
C ILE A 51 11.84 -2.44 6.12
N HIS A 52 11.15 -2.11 7.22
CA HIS A 52 11.75 -1.95 8.55
C HIS A 52 13.02 -1.09 8.52
N ALA A 53 12.95 0.07 7.87
CA ALA A 53 14.04 1.02 7.69
C ALA A 53 15.30 0.45 6.98
N ARG A 54 15.16 -0.65 6.22
CA ARG A 54 16.23 -1.18 5.37
C ARG A 54 16.23 -0.49 4.01
N ASP A 55 16.43 0.83 4.00
CA ASP A 55 16.34 1.66 2.80
C ASP A 55 17.22 1.17 1.65
N SER A 56 18.41 0.61 1.94
CA SER A 56 19.29 0.03 0.92
C SER A 56 18.67 -1.18 0.20
N VAL A 57 17.91 -2.00 0.92
CA VAL A 57 17.15 -3.12 0.32
C VAL A 57 16.02 -2.56 -0.53
N PHE A 58 15.27 -1.58 0.00
CA PHE A 58 14.19 -0.92 -0.73
C PHE A 58 14.67 -0.35 -2.07
N GLN A 59 15.79 0.38 -2.07
CA GLN A 59 16.38 0.93 -3.30
C GLN A 59 16.68 -0.17 -4.34
N LEU A 60 17.24 -1.31 -3.91
CA LEU A 60 17.51 -2.43 -4.81
C LEU A 60 16.23 -3.04 -5.41
N LEU A 61 15.15 -3.10 -4.62
CA LEU A 61 13.88 -3.68 -5.06
C LEU A 61 13.15 -2.81 -6.10
N ILE A 62 13.32 -1.49 -6.04
CA ILE A 62 12.61 -0.55 -6.94
C ILE A 62 13.51 0.10 -8.00
N LYS A 63 14.82 -0.20 -8.03
CA LYS A 63 15.80 0.45 -8.92
C LYS A 63 15.44 0.43 -10.40
N GLU A 64 14.72 -0.61 -10.84
CA GLU A 64 14.30 -0.78 -12.23
C GLU A 64 12.94 -0.14 -12.55
N ALA A 65 12.24 0.42 -11.53
CA ALA A 65 10.92 1.01 -11.73
C ALA A 65 10.92 2.19 -12.71
N PRO A 66 11.93 3.09 -12.72
CA PRO A 66 11.99 4.19 -13.70
C PRO A 66 12.02 3.72 -15.17
N GLU A 67 12.67 2.61 -15.47
CA GLU A 67 12.73 2.02 -16.82
C GLU A 67 11.48 1.20 -17.12
N ALA A 68 11.00 0.43 -16.16
CA ALA A 68 9.85 -0.46 -16.32
C ALA A 68 8.51 0.28 -16.35
N GLN A 69 8.45 1.49 -15.76
CA GLN A 69 7.28 2.36 -15.74
C GLN A 69 5.99 1.68 -15.26
N PRO A 70 5.97 1.04 -14.08
CA PRO A 70 4.73 0.52 -13.53
C PRO A 70 3.70 1.65 -13.33
N ASP A 71 2.43 1.32 -13.35
CA ASP A 71 1.35 2.27 -13.12
C ASP A 71 1.39 2.88 -11.71
N PHE A 72 1.88 2.10 -10.74
CA PHE A 72 2.17 2.54 -9.37
C PHE A 72 3.08 1.54 -8.64
N VAL A 73 3.66 1.99 -7.54
CA VAL A 73 4.33 1.12 -6.56
C VAL A 73 3.50 1.09 -5.27
N CYS A 74 3.19 -0.11 -4.80
CA CYS A 74 2.50 -0.32 -3.53
C CYS A 74 3.53 -0.52 -2.41
N LEU A 75 3.48 0.33 -1.40
CA LEU A 75 4.17 0.14 -0.11
C LEU A 75 3.19 -0.57 0.83
N ASN A 76 3.34 -1.88 0.99
CA ASN A 76 2.35 -2.69 1.70
C ASN A 76 2.73 -2.91 3.16
N GLY A 77 2.92 -1.81 3.90
CA GLY A 77 3.08 -1.78 5.34
C GLY A 77 4.46 -2.16 5.87
N ASP A 78 4.65 -1.86 7.15
CA ASP A 78 5.87 -2.09 7.92
C ASP A 78 7.11 -1.43 7.30
N LEU A 79 6.95 -0.15 6.94
CA LEU A 79 8.03 0.66 6.36
C LEU A 79 9.13 0.92 7.39
N ALA A 80 8.74 1.14 8.66
CA ALA A 80 9.61 1.28 9.82
C ALA A 80 9.17 0.32 10.93
N SER A 81 10.06 0.02 11.88
CA SER A 81 9.70 -0.82 13.05
C SER A 81 8.82 -0.08 14.05
N GLN A 82 8.91 1.23 14.10
CA GLN A 82 8.04 2.16 14.81
C GLN A 82 8.29 3.58 14.29
N THR A 83 7.28 4.44 14.33
CA THR A 83 7.35 5.80 13.80
C THR A 83 7.42 6.80 14.95
N GLU A 84 8.62 7.12 15.41
CA GLU A 84 8.82 8.04 16.54
C GLU A 84 8.82 9.51 16.09
N THR A 85 9.32 9.80 14.89
CA THR A 85 9.45 11.14 14.33
C THR A 85 9.15 11.14 12.84
N GLU A 86 8.94 12.32 12.27
CA GLU A 86 8.86 12.50 10.82
C GLU A 86 10.07 11.90 10.09
N GLN A 87 11.27 12.17 10.62
CA GLN A 87 12.51 11.68 10.03
C GLN A 87 12.55 10.16 9.92
N THR A 88 11.92 9.45 10.86
CA THR A 88 11.81 7.98 10.81
C THR A 88 11.14 7.49 9.53
N LEU A 89 10.06 8.15 9.07
CA LEU A 89 9.39 7.80 7.82
C LEU A 89 10.27 8.09 6.59
N TRP A 90 10.95 9.24 6.60
CA TRP A 90 11.84 9.61 5.51
C TRP A 90 13.03 8.67 5.37
N ASP A 91 13.67 8.32 6.49
CA ASP A 91 14.85 7.44 6.52
C ASP A 91 14.48 5.98 6.25
N ALA A 92 13.24 5.57 6.56
CA ALA A 92 12.80 4.21 6.33
C ALA A 92 12.80 3.84 4.83
N CYS A 93 12.18 4.66 3.99
CA CYS A 93 12.11 4.45 2.54
C CYS A 93 11.56 5.65 1.76
N LEU A 94 10.83 6.61 2.40
CA LEU A 94 10.16 7.67 1.66
C LEU A 94 11.16 8.61 0.96
N GLY A 95 12.31 8.87 1.59
CA GLY A 95 13.38 9.65 0.98
C GLY A 95 13.89 9.04 -0.32
N SER A 96 14.08 7.73 -0.35
CA SER A 96 14.49 6.99 -1.55
C SER A 96 13.35 6.85 -2.57
N ALA A 97 12.13 6.59 -2.11
CA ALA A 97 10.95 6.58 -2.98
C ALA A 97 10.78 7.92 -3.72
N SER A 98 10.90 9.03 -2.98
CA SER A 98 10.85 10.38 -3.55
C SER A 98 11.91 10.62 -4.61
N LYS A 99 13.15 10.17 -4.39
CA LYS A 99 14.27 10.36 -5.32
C LYS A 99 14.18 9.47 -6.57
N ILE A 100 13.62 8.28 -6.45
CA ILE A 100 13.58 7.26 -7.52
C ILE A 100 12.28 7.35 -8.32
N LEU A 101 11.13 7.39 -7.62
CA LEU A 101 9.82 7.26 -8.25
C LEU A 101 9.25 8.61 -8.72
N THR A 102 9.44 9.70 -7.95
CA THR A 102 8.87 10.99 -8.29
C THR A 102 9.39 11.55 -9.63
N PRO A 103 10.72 11.52 -9.94
CA PRO A 103 11.21 11.96 -11.23
C PRO A 103 10.69 11.12 -12.42
N ALA A 104 10.37 9.85 -12.16
CA ALA A 104 9.79 8.95 -13.14
C ALA A 104 8.27 9.09 -13.28
N GLY A 105 7.63 9.91 -12.44
CA GLY A 105 6.17 10.13 -12.45
C GLY A 105 5.37 8.92 -11.97
N ILE A 106 5.98 8.04 -11.17
CA ILE A 106 5.35 6.81 -10.66
C ILE A 106 4.70 7.09 -9.31
N PRO A 107 3.36 6.99 -9.19
CA PRO A 107 2.65 7.22 -7.93
C PRO A 107 2.80 6.05 -6.97
N LEU A 108 2.49 6.32 -5.69
CA LEU A 108 2.41 5.32 -4.63
C LEU A 108 0.96 4.95 -4.33
N ALA A 109 0.71 3.67 -4.06
CA ALA A 109 -0.39 3.19 -3.25
C ALA A 109 0.18 2.69 -1.91
N VAL A 110 -0.49 2.96 -0.80
CA VAL A 110 0.08 2.64 0.51
C VAL A 110 -0.93 1.91 1.37
N THR A 111 -0.49 0.82 1.99
CA THR A 111 -1.24 0.06 2.99
C THR A 111 -0.54 0.25 4.34
N ARG A 112 -1.29 0.54 5.39
CA ARG A 112 -0.73 0.62 6.74
C ARG A 112 -0.44 -0.78 7.28
N GLY A 113 0.76 -1.01 7.80
CA GLY A 113 1.13 -2.23 8.52
C GLY A 113 0.85 -2.10 10.02
N ASN A 114 1.12 -3.16 10.77
CA ASN A 114 0.93 -3.12 12.22
C ASN A 114 2.01 -2.28 12.92
N HIS A 115 3.21 -2.17 12.35
CA HIS A 115 4.27 -1.33 12.91
C HIS A 115 4.01 0.17 12.75
N GLU A 116 3.24 0.61 11.79
CA GLU A 116 2.83 2.00 11.63
C GLU A 116 1.86 2.49 12.71
N ASN A 117 1.30 1.59 13.53
CA ASN A 117 0.53 1.95 14.73
C ASN A 117 1.42 2.29 15.94
N ARG A 118 2.75 2.18 15.81
CA ARG A 118 3.71 2.30 16.90
C ARG A 118 4.53 3.57 16.78
N GLY A 119 4.82 4.19 17.95
CA GLY A 119 5.61 5.41 18.03
C GLY A 119 4.77 6.68 18.12
N ALA A 120 5.39 7.74 18.64
CA ALA A 120 4.72 9.02 18.91
C ALA A 120 4.19 9.72 17.65
N TYR A 121 4.78 9.45 16.49
CA TYR A 121 4.44 10.08 15.22
C TYR A 121 3.41 9.27 14.39
N ALA A 122 2.99 8.10 14.86
CA ALA A 122 2.05 7.22 14.16
C ALA A 122 0.72 7.89 13.77
N GLN A 123 0.25 8.84 14.61
CA GLN A 123 -0.98 9.61 14.37
C GLN A 123 -0.95 10.48 13.11
N HIS A 124 0.25 10.79 12.58
CA HIS A 124 0.45 11.63 11.39
C HIS A 124 0.46 10.84 10.07
N TRP A 125 0.10 9.55 10.08
CA TRP A 125 0.12 8.72 8.89
C TRP A 125 -0.69 9.32 7.72
N LEU A 126 -1.90 9.78 7.99
CA LEU A 126 -2.78 10.35 6.97
C LEU A 126 -2.34 11.74 6.47
N ASP A 127 -1.45 12.43 7.19
CA ASP A 127 -0.85 13.69 6.71
C ASP A 127 0.08 13.44 5.51
N TYR A 128 0.70 12.25 5.44
CA TYR A 128 1.58 11.82 4.35
C TYR A 128 0.85 11.02 3.28
N PHE A 129 -0.12 10.23 3.68
CA PHE A 129 -0.85 9.31 2.82
C PHE A 129 -2.36 9.59 2.89
N PRO A 130 -2.79 10.77 2.41
CA PRO A 130 -4.21 11.10 2.39
C PRO A 130 -4.97 10.12 1.48
N THR A 131 -6.13 9.69 1.92
CA THR A 131 -6.98 8.74 1.22
C THR A 131 -8.33 9.35 0.85
N PRO A 132 -9.06 8.80 -0.12
CA PRO A 132 -10.40 9.31 -0.46
C PRO A 132 -11.42 9.19 0.67
N THR A 133 -11.22 8.27 1.61
CA THR A 133 -12.11 8.04 2.75
C THR A 133 -11.79 8.92 3.96
N GLY A 134 -10.57 9.47 4.03
CA GLY A 134 -10.03 10.08 5.25
C GLY A 134 -9.62 9.05 6.31
N GLU A 135 -9.71 7.75 5.98
CA GLU A 135 -9.34 6.61 6.81
C GLU A 135 -8.15 5.87 6.21
N THR A 136 -7.53 4.93 6.92
CA THR A 136 -6.39 4.16 6.41
C THR A 136 -6.79 3.02 5.48
N TYR A 137 -8.09 2.84 5.26
CA TYR A 137 -8.66 1.90 4.30
C TYR A 137 -9.44 2.65 3.22
N TYR A 138 -9.31 2.19 1.98
CA TYR A 138 -9.92 2.87 0.83
C TYR A 138 -10.02 1.93 -0.36
N THR A 139 -10.65 2.40 -1.43
CA THR A 139 -10.65 1.74 -2.72
C THR A 139 -10.11 2.66 -3.80
N PHE A 140 -9.59 2.06 -4.84
CA PHE A 140 -9.28 2.78 -6.08
C PHE A 140 -9.38 1.85 -7.27
N ARG A 141 -9.54 2.44 -8.46
CA ARG A 141 -9.53 1.70 -9.71
C ARG A 141 -8.33 2.11 -10.57
N ARG A 142 -7.69 1.12 -11.18
CA ARG A 142 -6.67 1.33 -12.20
C ARG A 142 -6.90 0.37 -13.36
N GLY A 143 -7.27 0.91 -14.52
CA GLY A 143 -7.62 0.08 -15.67
C GLY A 143 -8.70 -0.96 -15.35
N PRO A 144 -8.45 -2.25 -15.64
CA PRO A 144 -9.40 -3.32 -15.38
C PRO A 144 -9.53 -3.71 -13.91
N ALA A 145 -8.59 -3.29 -13.05
CA ALA A 145 -8.52 -3.75 -11.66
C ALA A 145 -9.15 -2.77 -10.67
N PHE A 146 -10.00 -3.30 -9.80
CA PHE A 146 -10.53 -2.66 -8.60
C PHE A 146 -9.72 -3.12 -7.40
N PHE A 147 -9.15 -2.19 -6.67
CA PHE A 147 -8.34 -2.44 -5.50
C PHE A 147 -9.10 -2.08 -4.23
N ILE A 148 -9.08 -2.99 -3.26
CA ILE A 148 -9.53 -2.76 -1.90
C ILE A 148 -8.28 -2.72 -1.03
N VAL A 149 -8.00 -1.59 -0.42
CA VAL A 149 -6.92 -1.44 0.56
C VAL A 149 -7.52 -1.54 1.94
N LEU A 150 -7.05 -2.51 2.73
CA LEU A 150 -7.50 -2.78 4.08
C LEU A 150 -6.37 -2.56 5.08
N ASP A 151 -6.75 -2.09 6.25
CA ASP A 151 -5.86 -1.91 7.38
C ASP A 151 -6.12 -3.00 8.45
N GLY A 152 -5.13 -3.87 8.63
CA GLY A 152 -5.20 -4.91 9.66
C GLY A 152 -5.04 -4.38 11.08
N CYS A 153 -4.68 -3.11 11.25
CA CYS A 153 -4.31 -2.48 12.52
C CYS A 153 -3.12 -3.17 13.22
N GLU A 154 -3.08 -3.16 14.54
CA GLU A 154 -2.03 -3.79 15.34
C GLU A 154 -2.29 -5.30 15.49
N ASP A 155 -1.24 -6.10 15.58
CA ASP A 155 -1.30 -7.55 15.75
C ASP A 155 -1.63 -7.99 17.19
N LYS A 156 -1.63 -7.05 18.15
CA LYS A 156 -1.91 -7.26 19.57
C LYS A 156 -3.36 -6.88 19.92
N PRO A 157 -3.89 -7.34 21.07
CA PRO A 157 -5.19 -6.89 21.54
C PRO A 157 -5.16 -5.45 22.07
N ASP A 158 -6.33 -4.81 22.14
CA ASP A 158 -6.48 -3.41 22.57
C ASP A 158 -5.98 -3.19 24.02
N ASN A 159 -6.07 -4.21 24.88
CA ASN A 159 -5.64 -4.16 26.27
C ASN A 159 -4.17 -4.58 26.47
N ASP A 160 -3.37 -4.67 25.41
CA ASP A 160 -1.96 -5.03 25.54
C ASP A 160 -1.22 -3.97 26.38
N PRO A 161 -0.43 -4.38 27.39
CA PRO A 161 0.27 -3.46 28.30
C PRO A 161 1.25 -2.52 27.58
N ARG A 162 1.79 -2.92 26.41
CA ARG A 162 2.69 -2.08 25.61
C ARG A 162 2.03 -0.81 25.11
N TYR A 163 0.70 -0.78 25.04
CA TYR A 163 -0.11 0.35 24.61
C TYR A 163 -0.93 0.91 25.78
N TYR A 164 -0.55 0.59 27.02
CA TYR A 164 -1.22 1.05 28.24
C TYR A 164 -2.72 0.69 28.27
N GLY A 165 -3.15 -0.33 27.51
CA GLY A 165 -4.56 -0.70 27.36
C GLY A 165 -5.42 0.34 26.64
N MET A 166 -4.83 1.24 25.87
CA MET A 166 -5.51 2.33 25.17
C MET A 166 -5.75 2.04 23.67
N GLY A 167 -5.54 0.82 23.22
CA GLY A 167 -5.86 0.44 21.85
C GLY A 167 -7.36 0.46 21.58
N ASP A 168 -7.75 0.83 20.37
CA ASP A 168 -9.15 0.79 19.88
C ASP A 168 -9.23 0.14 18.49
N TRP A 169 -8.30 -0.77 18.24
CA TRP A 169 -8.17 -1.44 16.94
C TRP A 169 -9.33 -2.38 16.62
N ASN A 170 -9.97 -2.95 17.65
CA ASN A 170 -11.10 -3.84 17.43
C ASN A 170 -12.33 -3.07 16.93
N GLU A 171 -12.58 -1.88 17.46
CA GLU A 171 -13.64 -1.02 16.96
C GLU A 171 -13.34 -0.54 15.56
N TYR A 172 -12.12 -0.09 15.33
CA TYR A 172 -11.70 0.34 13.99
C TYR A 172 -11.84 -0.78 12.93
N ARG A 173 -11.50 -2.03 13.28
CA ARG A 173 -11.74 -3.18 12.39
C ARG A 173 -13.24 -3.44 12.14
N ARG A 174 -14.11 -3.24 13.15
CA ARG A 174 -15.57 -3.38 12.96
C ARG A 174 -16.13 -2.33 12.02
N GLN A 175 -15.73 -1.08 12.17
CA GLN A 175 -16.11 0.01 11.27
C GLN A 175 -15.65 -0.27 9.85
N GLN A 176 -14.43 -0.73 9.70
CA GLN A 176 -13.87 -1.12 8.40
C GLN A 176 -14.62 -2.31 7.77
N ALA A 177 -15.00 -3.31 8.57
CA ALA A 177 -15.79 -4.45 8.08
C ALA A 177 -17.19 -4.01 7.57
N GLU A 178 -17.85 -3.08 8.26
CA GLU A 178 -19.13 -2.54 7.80
C GLU A 178 -18.97 -1.72 6.52
N TRP A 179 -17.91 -0.90 6.42
CA TRP A 179 -17.57 -0.20 5.18
C TRP A 179 -17.29 -1.20 4.03
N LEU A 180 -16.52 -2.25 4.30
CA LEU A 180 -16.15 -3.28 3.32
C LEU A 180 -17.39 -3.98 2.75
N LYS A 181 -18.38 -4.26 3.57
CA LYS A 181 -19.66 -4.81 3.16
C LYS A 181 -20.37 -3.92 2.13
N GLY A 182 -20.30 -2.59 2.28
CA GLY A 182 -20.78 -1.64 1.28
C GLY A 182 -19.96 -1.71 -0.02
N VAL A 183 -18.64 -1.77 0.09
CA VAL A 183 -17.71 -1.82 -1.06
C VAL A 183 -17.99 -3.04 -1.95
N VAL A 184 -18.04 -4.25 -1.38
CA VAL A 184 -18.21 -5.47 -2.17
C VAL A 184 -19.60 -5.60 -2.80
N ASN A 185 -20.54 -4.76 -2.38
CA ASN A 185 -21.89 -4.66 -2.96
C ASN A 185 -22.05 -3.46 -3.91
N SER A 186 -21.01 -2.66 -4.13
CA SER A 186 -21.07 -1.51 -5.04
C SER A 186 -21.08 -1.93 -6.51
N ASP A 187 -21.65 -1.09 -7.38
CA ASP A 187 -21.68 -1.33 -8.82
C ASP A 187 -20.27 -1.29 -9.42
N GLU A 188 -19.42 -0.40 -8.92
CA GLU A 188 -18.04 -0.28 -9.36
C GLU A 188 -17.24 -1.55 -9.09
N PHE A 189 -17.37 -2.13 -7.89
CA PHE A 189 -16.76 -3.40 -7.55
C PHE A 189 -17.29 -4.53 -8.44
N ARG A 190 -18.62 -4.62 -8.61
CA ARG A 190 -19.25 -5.68 -9.44
C ARG A 190 -18.86 -5.60 -10.91
N ALA A 191 -18.71 -4.38 -11.44
CA ALA A 191 -18.36 -4.15 -12.83
C ALA A 191 -16.86 -4.36 -13.13
N ALA A 192 -16.01 -4.45 -12.10
CA ALA A 192 -14.56 -4.59 -12.30
C ALA A 192 -14.21 -5.98 -12.84
N PRO A 193 -13.44 -6.07 -13.95
CA PRO A 193 -12.93 -7.35 -14.44
C PRO A 193 -12.05 -8.08 -13.45
N VAL A 194 -11.20 -7.34 -12.72
CA VAL A 194 -10.25 -7.88 -11.74
C VAL A 194 -10.46 -7.20 -10.38
N ARG A 195 -10.39 -7.96 -9.30
CA ARG A 195 -10.59 -7.49 -7.92
C ARG A 195 -9.45 -7.97 -7.05
N ILE A 196 -8.66 -7.03 -6.53
CA ILE A 196 -7.47 -7.31 -5.75
C ILE A 196 -7.60 -6.67 -4.37
N VAL A 197 -7.31 -7.43 -3.33
CA VAL A 197 -7.20 -6.92 -1.96
C VAL A 197 -5.73 -6.70 -1.62
N LEU A 198 -5.40 -5.51 -1.13
CA LEU A 198 -4.11 -5.15 -0.56
C LEU A 198 -4.28 -5.00 0.94
N MET A 199 -3.57 -5.79 1.72
CA MET A 199 -3.57 -5.72 3.17
C MET A 199 -2.23 -6.22 3.70
N HIS A 200 -1.67 -5.54 4.69
CA HIS A 200 -0.37 -5.95 5.23
C HIS A 200 -0.44 -7.31 5.92
N MET A 201 -1.31 -7.44 6.93
CA MET A 201 -1.49 -8.69 7.67
C MET A 201 -2.42 -9.66 6.92
N ILE A 202 -2.21 -10.95 7.14
CA ILE A 202 -2.98 -12.03 6.54
C ILE A 202 -4.13 -12.45 7.47
N PRO A 203 -5.28 -12.93 6.96
CA PRO A 203 -6.28 -13.61 7.80
C PRO A 203 -5.66 -14.81 8.54
N GLY A 204 -5.78 -14.84 9.88
CA GLY A 204 -5.11 -15.80 10.72
C GLY A 204 -5.74 -17.18 10.75
N LYS A 205 -5.06 -18.12 11.41
CA LYS A 205 -5.59 -19.38 11.94
C LYS A 205 -5.89 -19.20 13.43
N GLU A 206 -6.36 -20.27 14.09
CA GLU A 206 -6.69 -20.21 15.52
C GLU A 206 -5.48 -19.91 16.43
N ASP A 207 -4.28 -20.34 16.00
CA ASP A 207 -3.00 -20.14 16.71
C ASP A 207 -2.22 -18.92 16.23
N SER A 208 -2.80 -18.09 15.36
CA SER A 208 -2.17 -16.88 14.84
C SER A 208 -2.19 -15.73 15.86
N TRP A 209 -1.50 -14.64 15.53
CA TRP A 209 -1.55 -13.39 16.30
C TRP A 209 -2.99 -12.88 16.45
N TYR A 210 -3.27 -12.19 17.54
CA TYR A 210 -4.63 -11.70 17.84
C TYR A 210 -5.24 -10.88 16.68
N GLY A 211 -4.48 -9.91 16.14
CA GLY A 211 -4.94 -9.09 15.02
C GLY A 211 -5.33 -9.90 13.80
N GLU A 212 -4.53 -10.92 13.44
CA GLU A 212 -4.83 -11.83 12.32
C GLU A 212 -6.11 -12.65 12.56
N GLN A 213 -6.35 -13.09 13.80
CA GLN A 213 -7.60 -13.75 14.17
C GLN A 213 -8.80 -12.82 14.02
N GLN A 214 -8.67 -11.52 14.41
CA GLN A 214 -9.72 -10.54 14.24
C GLN A 214 -9.98 -10.23 12.75
N ILE A 215 -8.95 -10.14 11.92
CA ILE A 215 -9.07 -10.02 10.46
C ILE A 215 -9.88 -11.20 9.90
N ARG A 216 -9.54 -12.44 10.29
CA ARG A 216 -10.31 -13.61 9.88
C ARG A 216 -11.77 -13.53 10.29
N ARG A 217 -12.03 -13.13 11.52
CA ARG A 217 -13.37 -13.04 12.08
C ARG A 217 -14.24 -11.97 11.40
N LEU A 218 -13.65 -10.81 11.09
CA LEU A 218 -14.39 -9.62 10.66
C LEU A 218 -14.36 -9.40 9.15
N PHE A 219 -13.23 -9.65 8.47
CA PHE A 219 -13.09 -9.33 7.04
C PHE A 219 -13.37 -10.52 6.12
N VAL A 220 -12.99 -11.74 6.55
CA VAL A 220 -13.21 -12.94 5.72
C VAL A 220 -14.68 -13.15 5.36
N PRO A 221 -15.66 -13.00 6.28
CA PRO A 221 -17.09 -13.14 5.92
C PRO A 221 -17.54 -12.13 4.85
N GLU A 222 -16.93 -10.95 4.79
CA GLU A 222 -17.28 -9.92 3.82
C GLU A 222 -16.57 -10.11 2.47
N LEU A 223 -15.45 -10.86 2.43
CA LEU A 223 -14.65 -11.09 1.23
C LEU A 223 -14.96 -12.42 0.55
N ALA A 224 -15.21 -13.48 1.34
CA ALA A 224 -15.45 -14.83 0.81
C ALA A 224 -16.69 -14.89 -0.07
N GLY A 225 -16.59 -15.54 -1.23
CA GLY A 225 -17.67 -15.67 -2.20
C GLY A 225 -18.02 -14.39 -2.96
N LYS A 226 -17.24 -13.31 -2.81
CA LYS A 226 -17.51 -12.02 -3.50
C LYS A 226 -16.81 -11.89 -4.85
N GLY A 227 -16.07 -12.92 -5.27
CA GLY A 227 -15.37 -12.94 -6.54
C GLY A 227 -14.12 -12.07 -6.54
N ILE A 228 -13.43 -11.99 -5.38
CA ILE A 228 -12.06 -11.51 -5.29
C ILE A 228 -11.16 -12.47 -6.08
N ASP A 229 -10.18 -11.93 -6.79
CA ASP A 229 -9.25 -12.73 -7.58
C ASP A 229 -7.95 -13.01 -6.86
N LEU A 230 -7.51 -12.11 -5.99
CA LEU A 230 -6.22 -12.18 -5.32
C LEU A 230 -6.19 -11.30 -4.08
N MET A 231 -5.51 -11.75 -3.04
CA MET A 231 -5.11 -10.94 -1.90
C MET A 231 -3.59 -10.90 -1.80
N LEU A 232 -3.03 -9.73 -1.61
CA LEU A 232 -1.60 -9.49 -1.47
C LEU A 232 -1.28 -9.01 -0.06
N CYS A 233 -0.37 -9.72 0.60
CA CYS A 233 0.01 -9.49 1.99
C CYS A 233 1.54 -9.42 2.17
N GLY A 234 1.97 -8.92 3.32
CA GLY A 234 3.33 -8.97 3.86
C GLY A 234 3.38 -9.67 5.22
N HIS A 235 3.95 -9.01 6.25
CA HIS A 235 3.92 -9.35 7.66
C HIS A 235 4.78 -10.56 8.08
N TYR A 236 4.84 -11.63 7.27
CA TYR A 236 5.59 -12.84 7.62
C TYR A 236 7.05 -12.80 7.22
N HIS A 237 7.51 -11.75 6.54
CA HIS A 237 8.87 -11.56 6.03
C HIS A 237 9.37 -12.68 5.11
N ARG A 238 8.49 -13.58 4.67
CA ARG A 238 8.80 -14.71 3.81
C ARG A 238 7.67 -14.98 2.83
N TYR A 239 8.03 -15.53 1.69
CA TYR A 239 7.09 -15.85 0.65
C TYR A 239 6.17 -17.01 1.05
N HIS A 240 4.84 -16.85 0.85
CA HIS A 240 3.86 -17.94 0.87
C HIS A 240 2.84 -17.74 -0.26
N TRP A 241 2.45 -18.84 -0.87
CA TRP A 241 1.29 -18.91 -1.74
C TRP A 241 0.25 -19.83 -1.09
N ILE A 242 -0.95 -19.32 -0.85
CA ILE A 242 -2.01 -19.99 -0.10
C ILE A 242 -3.27 -19.96 -0.96
N ASP A 243 -3.69 -21.10 -1.45
CA ASP A 243 -4.87 -21.30 -2.31
C ASP A 243 -5.72 -22.51 -1.91
N ASP A 244 -5.47 -23.04 -0.71
CA ASP A 244 -6.05 -24.26 -0.15
C ASP A 244 -7.33 -24.00 0.68
N GLY A 245 -7.83 -22.76 0.72
CA GLY A 245 -8.99 -22.38 1.54
C GLY A 245 -8.72 -22.35 3.05
N SER A 246 -7.49 -22.63 3.51
CA SER A 246 -7.14 -22.72 4.95
C SER A 246 -7.33 -21.40 5.70
N ARG A 247 -7.42 -20.29 4.98
CA ARG A 247 -7.67 -18.94 5.53
C ARG A 247 -9.14 -18.53 5.49
N GLY A 248 -10.03 -19.42 5.02
CA GLY A 248 -11.49 -19.19 4.97
C GLY A 248 -11.95 -18.38 3.78
N VAL A 249 -11.10 -18.14 2.80
CA VAL A 249 -11.41 -17.45 1.54
C VAL A 249 -11.32 -18.41 0.35
N ASP A 250 -11.99 -18.09 -0.73
CA ASP A 250 -12.09 -18.87 -1.96
C ASP A 250 -11.19 -18.37 -3.10
N PHE A 251 -10.24 -17.50 -2.75
CA PHE A 251 -9.27 -16.90 -3.65
C PHE A 251 -7.84 -17.06 -3.09
N PRO A 252 -6.81 -17.02 -3.94
CA PRO A 252 -5.44 -17.13 -3.50
C PRO A 252 -4.97 -15.91 -2.70
N ILE A 253 -4.10 -16.16 -1.73
CA ILE A 253 -3.36 -15.16 -0.98
C ILE A 253 -1.88 -15.33 -1.27
N LEU A 254 -1.21 -14.27 -1.70
CA LEU A 254 0.24 -14.20 -1.77
C LEU A 254 0.77 -13.36 -0.63
N VAL A 255 1.59 -13.95 0.22
CA VAL A 255 2.40 -13.22 1.20
C VAL A 255 3.78 -13.02 0.57
N ASN A 256 4.18 -11.77 0.40
CA ASN A 256 5.48 -11.46 -0.17
C ASN A 256 6.57 -11.42 0.91
N SER A 257 7.80 -11.76 0.53
CA SER A 257 8.98 -11.65 1.39
C SER A 257 9.40 -10.19 1.55
N ASN A 258 10.11 -9.89 2.62
CA ASN A 258 10.69 -8.56 2.87
C ASN A 258 12.02 -8.30 2.14
N ASN A 259 12.43 -9.21 1.26
CA ASN A 259 13.62 -9.12 0.41
C ASN A 259 13.29 -9.20 -1.08
N ASP A 260 12.00 -9.21 -1.41
CA ASP A 260 11.55 -9.38 -2.78
C ASP A 260 10.54 -8.30 -3.17
N CYS A 261 10.55 -7.94 -4.45
CA CYS A 261 9.54 -7.10 -5.08
C CYS A 261 8.56 -7.99 -5.83
N LEU A 262 7.28 -7.85 -5.55
CA LEU A 262 6.24 -8.47 -6.34
C LEU A 262 5.90 -7.55 -7.52
N ARG A 263 6.03 -8.07 -8.75
CA ARG A 263 5.63 -7.40 -9.99
C ARG A 263 4.37 -8.06 -10.51
N VAL A 264 3.32 -7.28 -10.63
CA VAL A 264 1.98 -7.77 -11.00
C VAL A 264 1.53 -7.11 -12.27
N SER A 265 0.96 -7.91 -13.16
CA SER A 265 0.32 -7.48 -14.38
C SER A 265 -1.08 -8.07 -14.44
N ALA A 266 -2.12 -7.25 -14.59
CA ALA A 266 -3.49 -7.71 -14.62
C ALA A 266 -4.28 -7.11 -15.78
N ASP A 267 -5.05 -7.96 -16.45
CA ASP A 267 -6.01 -7.60 -17.50
C ASP A 267 -7.32 -8.38 -17.33
N ALA A 268 -8.27 -8.19 -18.22
CA ALA A 268 -9.56 -8.88 -18.16
C ALA A 268 -9.44 -10.43 -18.28
N LYS A 269 -8.28 -10.97 -18.73
CA LYS A 269 -8.04 -12.40 -18.89
C LYS A 269 -7.43 -13.04 -17.65
N GLY A 270 -6.76 -12.24 -16.80
CA GLY A 270 -6.17 -12.77 -15.56
C GLY A 270 -5.06 -11.90 -14.98
N ILE A 271 -4.31 -12.50 -14.05
CA ILE A 271 -3.24 -11.84 -13.30
C ILE A 271 -1.97 -12.64 -13.42
N ASP A 272 -0.91 -12.01 -13.89
CA ASP A 272 0.46 -12.54 -13.89
C ASP A 272 1.23 -11.94 -12.70
N LEU A 273 1.94 -12.78 -11.98
CA LEU A 273 2.70 -12.44 -10.80
C LEU A 273 4.14 -12.92 -10.93
N LYS A 274 5.10 -12.03 -10.67
CA LYS A 274 6.53 -12.36 -10.61
C LYS A 274 7.10 -11.86 -9.29
N VAL A 275 7.72 -12.75 -8.54
CA VAL A 275 8.51 -12.40 -7.35
C VAL A 275 9.95 -12.21 -7.79
N VAL A 276 10.48 -11.02 -7.58
CA VAL A 276 11.80 -10.59 -8.05
C VAL A 276 12.68 -10.23 -6.86
N ASN A 277 13.83 -10.85 -6.74
CA ASN A 277 14.75 -10.58 -5.63
C ASN A 277 15.57 -9.30 -5.83
N THR A 278 16.40 -8.93 -4.85
CA THR A 278 17.28 -7.75 -4.89
C THR A 278 18.31 -7.75 -6.02
N ALA A 279 18.63 -8.93 -6.58
CA ALA A 279 19.50 -9.05 -7.75
C ALA A 279 18.77 -8.81 -9.08
N GLY A 280 17.43 -8.64 -9.07
CA GLY A 280 16.60 -8.50 -10.27
C GLY A 280 16.18 -9.85 -10.88
N ALA A 281 16.50 -10.98 -10.23
CA ALA A 281 16.14 -12.30 -10.73
C ALA A 281 14.69 -12.67 -10.34
N VAL A 282 13.92 -13.17 -11.30
CA VAL A 282 12.60 -13.75 -11.05
C VAL A 282 12.78 -15.11 -10.36
N ILE A 283 12.31 -15.22 -9.12
CA ILE A 283 12.47 -16.42 -8.29
C ILE A 283 11.19 -17.24 -8.18
N LYS A 284 10.02 -16.65 -8.40
CA LYS A 284 8.70 -17.30 -8.45
C LYS A 284 7.83 -16.64 -9.50
N GLN A 285 6.90 -17.42 -10.04
CA GLN A 285 5.87 -16.92 -10.96
C GLN A 285 4.54 -17.61 -10.70
N HIS A 286 3.44 -16.87 -10.83
CA HIS A 286 2.09 -17.40 -10.81
C HIS A 286 1.26 -16.77 -11.93
N ARG A 287 0.26 -17.53 -12.37
CA ARG A 287 -0.80 -17.05 -13.25
C ARG A 287 -2.15 -17.41 -12.63
N ILE A 288 -3.03 -16.43 -12.56
CA ILE A 288 -4.43 -16.62 -12.19
C ILE A 288 -5.25 -16.30 -13.44
N ASP A 289 -5.86 -17.32 -14.03
CA ASP A 289 -6.74 -17.13 -15.19
C ASP A 289 -8.15 -16.78 -14.72
N LYS A 290 -8.75 -15.80 -15.38
CA LYS A 290 -10.18 -15.52 -15.16
C LYS A 290 -11.00 -16.66 -15.73
N LYS A 291 -11.81 -17.27 -14.87
CA LYS A 291 -12.81 -18.22 -15.34
C LYS A 291 -13.84 -17.42 -16.16
N ASN A 292 -14.02 -17.78 -17.42
CA ASN A 292 -15.13 -17.24 -18.22
C ASN A 292 -16.42 -17.47 -17.43
N LYS A 293 -17.03 -16.37 -16.97
CA LYS A 293 -18.35 -16.39 -16.32
C LYS A 293 -19.43 -16.42 -17.37
#